data_daad7edad375d6659eaa9508b963f241
#
_entry.id   daad7edad375d6659eaa9508b963f241
#
_cell.length_a   1.000
_cell.length_b   1.000
_cell.length_c   1.000
_cell.angle_alpha   90.00
_cell.angle_beta   90.00
_cell.angle_gamma   90.00
#
_symmetry.space_group_name_H-M   'P 1'
#
loop_
_entity.id
_entity.type
_entity.pdbx_description
1 polymer ?
#
loop_
_entity_poly.entity_id
_entity_poly.type
_entity_poly.pdbx_seq_one_letter_code
_entity_poly.pdbx_strand_id
1 'polypeptide(L)'
;MKRCMFVDDSSVVRKVAKRILNGPDMIVIEAESGLDAVDMCQAEMPDIVIVASALPDLPAADVVRRIRSIPSPIVPHIAVCLTELDIPTIMRAKRAGAQSYLLKPFNRTQLLEFFRAISEPKPTASAA
;
A
#
# COMPACT_ATOMS: atom_id res chain seq x y z
N MET A 1 -9.04 11.35 9.99
CA MET A 1 -7.63 10.91 9.96
C MET A 1 -7.49 9.67 9.11
N LYS A 2 -6.55 9.67 8.21
CA LYS A 2 -6.28 8.53 7.35
C LYS A 2 -5.32 7.55 8.02
N ARG A 3 -5.54 6.26 7.77
CA ARG A 3 -4.66 5.20 8.25
C ARG A 3 -3.99 4.52 7.06
N CYS A 4 -2.68 4.46 7.07
CA CYS A 4 -1.87 3.85 6.01
C CYS A 4 -1.04 2.70 6.58
N MET A 5 -1.20 1.52 6.02
CA MET A 5 -0.42 0.35 6.43
C MET A 5 0.72 0.13 5.45
N PHE A 6 1.94 0.06 5.99
CA PHE A 6 3.11 -0.39 5.22
C PHE A 6 3.42 -1.83 5.58
N VAL A 7 3.34 -2.68 4.58
CA VAL A 7 3.62 -4.11 4.72
C VAL A 7 4.98 -4.38 4.08
N ASP A 8 5.99 -4.56 4.90
CA ASP A 8 7.37 -4.75 4.44
C ASP A 8 8.16 -5.46 5.55
N ASP A 9 8.97 -6.44 5.19
CA ASP A 9 9.81 -7.12 6.16
C ASP A 9 11.01 -6.26 6.60
N SER A 10 11.33 -5.21 5.84
CA SER A 10 12.37 -4.24 6.21
C SER A 10 11.85 -3.24 7.22
N SER A 11 12.34 -3.30 8.45
CA SER A 11 11.98 -2.32 9.46
C SER A 11 12.46 -0.91 9.08
N VAL A 12 13.55 -0.81 8.32
CA VAL A 12 14.07 0.49 7.86
C VAL A 12 13.07 1.16 6.94
N VAL A 13 12.54 0.43 5.97
CA VAL A 13 11.53 0.97 5.04
C VAL A 13 10.29 1.44 5.80
N ARG A 14 9.79 0.62 6.73
CA ARG A 14 8.60 0.98 7.51
C ARG A 14 8.85 2.22 8.38
N LYS A 15 10.00 2.32 9.02
CA LYS A 15 10.33 3.44 9.89
C LYS A 15 10.52 4.74 9.10
N VAL A 16 11.14 4.66 7.93
CA VAL A 16 11.30 5.83 7.04
C VAL A 16 9.93 6.33 6.60
N ALA A 17 9.06 5.42 6.16
CA ALA A 17 7.69 5.79 5.76
C ALA A 17 6.92 6.44 6.91
N LYS A 18 7.02 5.86 8.10
CA LYS A 18 6.35 6.40 9.29
C LYS A 18 6.86 7.79 9.64
N ARG A 19 8.17 8.00 9.57
CA ARG A 19 8.77 9.30 9.86
C ARG A 19 8.27 10.38 8.89
N ILE A 20 8.12 10.03 7.62
CA ILE A 20 7.71 10.98 6.59
C ILE A 20 6.21 11.29 6.69
N LEU A 21 5.39 10.28 6.90
CA LEU A 21 3.93 10.38 6.73
C LEU A 21 3.18 10.62 8.03
N ASN A 22 3.70 10.13 9.15
CA ASN A 22 2.97 10.21 10.43
C ASN A 22 2.80 11.66 10.87
N GLY A 23 1.58 12.04 11.20
CA GLY A 23 1.28 13.42 11.55
C GLY A 23 -0.18 13.59 11.97
N PRO A 24 -0.67 14.85 12.01
CA PRO A 24 -2.03 15.11 12.48
C PRO A 24 -3.12 14.51 11.59
N ASP A 25 -2.84 14.30 10.30
CA ASP A 25 -3.83 13.82 9.34
C ASP A 25 -3.60 12.36 8.90
N MET A 26 -2.51 11.72 9.33
CA MET A 26 -2.14 10.39 8.89
C MET A 26 -1.51 9.59 10.02
N ILE A 27 -1.97 8.37 10.20
CA ILE A 27 -1.32 7.37 11.07
C ILE A 27 -0.75 6.27 10.19
N VAL A 28 0.53 5.97 10.38
CA VAL A 28 1.19 4.87 9.68
C VAL A 28 1.19 3.64 10.58
N ILE A 29 0.69 2.54 10.04
CA ILE A 29 0.63 1.24 10.70
C ILE A 29 1.64 0.33 10.02
N GLU A 30 2.38 -0.46 10.80
CA GLU A 30 3.41 -1.33 10.28
C GLU A 30 2.97 -2.79 10.37
N ALA A 31 3.19 -3.54 9.29
CA ALA A 31 3.06 -4.99 9.26
C ALA A 31 4.34 -5.56 8.66
N GLU A 32 4.90 -6.59 9.24
CA GLU A 32 6.18 -7.15 8.79
C GLU A 32 6.04 -8.37 7.88
N SER A 33 4.82 -8.86 7.69
CA SER A 33 4.54 -10.00 6.82
C SER A 33 3.17 -9.86 6.19
N GLY A 34 2.94 -10.66 5.14
CA GLY A 34 1.64 -10.67 4.47
C GLY A 34 0.53 -11.19 5.37
N LEU A 35 0.80 -12.24 6.16
CA LEU A 35 -0.20 -12.79 7.07
C LEU A 35 -0.55 -11.82 8.18
N ASP A 36 0.43 -11.13 8.75
CA ASP A 36 0.17 -10.08 9.74
C ASP A 36 -0.70 -8.97 9.15
N ALA A 37 -0.40 -8.55 7.91
CA ALA A 37 -1.17 -7.51 7.25
C ALA A 37 -2.63 -7.92 7.09
N VAL A 38 -2.89 -9.15 6.67
CA VAL A 38 -4.26 -9.66 6.49
C VAL A 38 -4.99 -9.68 7.82
N ASP A 39 -4.35 -10.19 8.88
CA ASP A 39 -4.95 -10.23 10.23
C ASP A 39 -5.28 -8.83 10.73
N MET A 40 -4.38 -7.88 10.55
CA MET A 40 -4.59 -6.50 10.97
C MET A 40 -5.71 -5.83 10.18
N CYS A 41 -5.82 -6.11 8.89
CA CYS A 41 -6.91 -5.59 8.06
C CYS A 41 -8.26 -6.19 8.46
N GLN A 42 -8.29 -7.44 8.91
CA GLN A 42 -9.52 -8.05 9.41
C GLN A 42 -9.98 -7.38 10.70
N ALA A 43 -9.05 -7.01 11.55
CA ALA A 43 -9.36 -6.31 12.80
C ALA A 43 -9.83 -4.88 12.56
N GLU A 44 -9.15 -4.16 11.68
CA GLU A 44 -9.50 -2.77 11.34
C GLU A 44 -8.93 -2.43 9.97
N MET A 45 -9.79 -2.26 8.97
CA MET A 45 -9.37 -1.98 7.59
C MET A 45 -8.77 -0.57 7.49
N PRO A 46 -7.52 -0.43 7.01
CA PRO A 46 -6.93 0.89 6.78
C PRO A 46 -7.47 1.52 5.50
N ASP A 47 -7.18 2.81 5.32
CA ASP A 47 -7.57 3.53 4.11
C ASP A 47 -6.62 3.25 2.95
N ILE A 48 -5.36 3.00 3.25
CA ILE A 48 -4.30 2.79 2.26
C ILE A 48 -3.43 1.63 2.72
N VAL A 49 -3.06 0.74 1.79
CA VAL A 49 -2.14 -0.38 2.06
C VAL A 49 -1.04 -0.37 1.01
N ILE A 50 0.19 -0.32 1.45
CA ILE A 50 1.37 -0.40 0.59
C ILE A 50 2.04 -1.75 0.87
N VAL A 51 2.04 -2.64 -0.11
CA VAL A 51 2.50 -4.03 0.05
C VAL A 51 3.80 -4.25 -0.70
N ALA A 52 4.84 -4.64 0.00
CA ALA A 52 6.11 -4.99 -0.63
C ALA A 52 5.94 -6.23 -1.53
N SER A 53 6.59 -6.21 -2.69
CA SER A 53 6.50 -7.33 -3.63
C SER A 53 7.23 -8.58 -3.14
N ALA A 54 8.27 -8.41 -2.34
CA ALA A 54 9.13 -9.51 -1.88
C ALA A 54 8.97 -9.73 -0.38
N LEU A 55 7.79 -10.21 0.03
CA LEU A 55 7.57 -10.62 1.41
C LEU A 55 8.01 -12.06 1.61
N PRO A 56 8.43 -12.43 2.84
CA PRO A 56 8.94 -13.77 3.09
C PRO A 56 7.88 -14.86 3.06
N ASP A 57 6.61 -14.53 3.30
CA ASP A 57 5.54 -15.51 3.46
C ASP A 57 4.58 -15.60 2.27
N LEU A 58 4.23 -14.46 1.63
CA LEU A 58 3.26 -14.43 0.55
C LEU A 58 3.69 -13.50 -0.57
N PRO A 59 3.41 -13.84 -1.84
CA PRO A 59 3.51 -12.87 -2.93
C PRO A 59 2.55 -11.69 -2.70
N ALA A 60 2.93 -10.52 -3.17
CA ALA A 60 2.09 -9.32 -3.01
C ALA A 60 0.67 -9.52 -3.57
N ALA A 61 0.55 -10.18 -4.71
CA ALA A 61 -0.77 -10.44 -5.33
C ALA A 61 -1.68 -11.25 -4.39
N ASP A 62 -1.12 -12.20 -3.64
CA ASP A 62 -1.91 -13.00 -2.70
C ASP A 62 -2.37 -12.16 -1.51
N VAL A 63 -1.50 -11.29 -1.01
CA VAL A 63 -1.87 -10.36 0.07
C VAL A 63 -3.00 -9.45 -0.40
N VAL A 64 -2.87 -8.87 -1.59
CA VAL A 64 -3.90 -8.00 -2.17
C VAL A 64 -5.22 -8.73 -2.30
N ARG A 65 -5.19 -9.94 -2.85
CA ARG A 65 -6.41 -10.74 -3.04
C ARG A 65 -7.10 -11.03 -1.72
N ARG A 66 -6.33 -11.41 -0.70
CA ARG A 66 -6.88 -11.71 0.62
C ARG A 66 -7.50 -10.47 1.26
N ILE A 67 -6.83 -9.31 1.17
CA ILE A 67 -7.37 -8.06 1.72
C ILE A 67 -8.66 -7.67 0.98
N ARG A 68 -8.69 -7.80 -0.34
CA ARG A 68 -9.90 -7.50 -1.13
C ARG A 68 -11.07 -8.43 -0.81
N SER A 69 -10.79 -9.62 -0.27
CA SER A 69 -11.83 -10.58 0.10
C SER A 69 -12.45 -10.29 1.46
N ILE A 70 -11.89 -9.38 2.24
CA ILE A 70 -12.41 -9.05 3.57
C ILE A 70 -13.62 -8.13 3.42
N PRO A 71 -14.81 -8.51 3.94
CA PRO A 71 -15.95 -7.61 3.93
C PRO A 71 -15.66 -6.37 4.78
N SER A 72 -15.83 -5.19 4.21
CA SER A 72 -15.54 -3.94 4.91
C SER A 72 -16.25 -2.78 4.24
N PRO A 73 -16.80 -1.81 5.00
CA PRO A 73 -17.30 -0.58 4.41
C PRO A 73 -16.20 0.30 3.85
N ILE A 74 -14.95 0.12 4.33
CA ILE A 74 -13.79 0.85 3.82
C ILE A 74 -13.18 0.03 2.68
N VAL A 75 -13.02 0.67 1.51
CA VAL A 75 -12.34 0.08 0.34
C VAL A 75 -10.97 0.73 0.25
N PRO A 76 -9.90 0.05 0.68
CA PRO A 76 -8.59 0.67 0.74
C PRO A 76 -8.00 0.89 -0.65
N HIS A 77 -7.19 1.95 -0.79
CA HIS A 77 -6.28 2.06 -1.92
C HIS A 77 -5.10 1.13 -1.65
N ILE A 78 -4.84 0.19 -2.55
CA ILE A 78 -3.74 -0.76 -2.39
C ILE A 78 -2.70 -0.52 -3.49
N ALA A 79 -1.44 -0.35 -3.07
CA ALA A 79 -0.31 -0.22 -3.97
C ALA A 79 0.72 -1.31 -3.69
N VAL A 80 1.39 -1.78 -4.73
CA VAL A 80 2.53 -2.68 -4.57
C VAL A 80 3.82 -1.85 -4.55
N CYS A 81 4.74 -2.20 -3.64
CA CYS A 81 6.01 -1.51 -3.49
C CYS A 81 7.14 -2.47 -3.86
N LEU A 82 8.03 -2.03 -4.76
CA LEU A 82 9.09 -2.89 -5.27
C LEU A 82 10.36 -2.09 -5.55
N THR A 83 11.51 -2.79 -5.57
CA THR A 83 12.81 -2.16 -5.76
C THR A 83 13.16 -1.92 -7.23
N GLU A 84 12.52 -2.67 -8.13
CA GLU A 84 12.75 -2.55 -9.57
C GLU A 84 11.41 -2.52 -10.29
N LEU A 85 11.38 -1.87 -11.45
CA LEU A 85 10.18 -1.83 -12.29
C LEU A 85 9.99 -3.20 -12.94
N ASP A 86 9.22 -4.04 -12.29
CA ASP A 86 8.91 -5.40 -12.72
C ASP A 86 7.46 -5.45 -13.19
N ILE A 87 7.26 -5.33 -14.49
CA ILE A 87 5.93 -5.24 -15.08
C ILE A 87 5.08 -6.50 -14.78
N PRO A 88 5.59 -7.74 -14.93
CA PRO A 88 4.79 -8.90 -14.59
C PRO A 88 4.29 -8.91 -13.15
N THR A 89 5.13 -8.53 -12.19
CA THR A 89 4.75 -8.44 -10.78
C THR A 89 3.67 -7.39 -10.55
N ILE A 90 3.83 -6.20 -11.17
CA ILE A 90 2.84 -5.13 -11.09
C ILE A 90 1.51 -5.58 -11.68
N MET A 91 1.54 -6.23 -12.82
CA MET A 91 0.32 -6.70 -13.49
C MET A 91 -0.41 -7.76 -12.68
N ARG A 92 0.33 -8.69 -12.06
CA ARG A 92 -0.29 -9.68 -11.17
C ARG A 92 -0.97 -9.02 -9.98
N ALA A 93 -0.31 -8.04 -9.38
CA ALA A 93 -0.88 -7.29 -8.26
C ALA A 93 -2.12 -6.51 -8.69
N LYS A 94 -2.09 -5.88 -9.84
CA LYS A 94 -3.25 -5.15 -10.38
C LYS A 94 -4.43 -6.07 -10.66
N ARG A 95 -4.19 -7.24 -11.23
CA ARG A 95 -5.27 -8.23 -11.45
C ARG A 95 -5.88 -8.70 -10.14
N ALA A 96 -5.09 -8.74 -9.08
CA ALA A 96 -5.58 -9.11 -7.75
C ALA A 96 -6.34 -7.96 -7.07
N GLY A 97 -6.22 -6.74 -7.55
CA GLY A 97 -6.94 -5.59 -7.03
C GLY A 97 -6.10 -4.40 -6.57
N ALA A 98 -4.78 -4.42 -6.81
CA ALA A 98 -3.93 -3.26 -6.55
C ALA A 98 -4.21 -2.16 -7.58
N GLN A 99 -4.11 -0.90 -7.18
CA GLN A 99 -4.46 0.24 -8.02
C GLN A 99 -3.24 1.01 -8.52
N SER A 100 -2.12 0.91 -7.83
CA SER A 100 -0.91 1.64 -8.19
C SER A 100 0.34 0.90 -7.71
N TYR A 101 1.51 1.46 -8.01
CA TYR A 101 2.77 0.94 -7.52
C TYR A 101 3.68 2.07 -7.04
N LEU A 102 4.62 1.73 -6.18
CA LEU A 102 5.60 2.65 -5.61
C LEU A 102 6.97 1.99 -5.66
N LEU A 103 7.96 2.69 -6.19
CA LEU A 103 9.33 2.18 -6.21
C LEU A 103 10.07 2.57 -4.94
N LYS A 104 10.88 1.67 -4.42
CA LYS A 104 11.78 1.94 -3.29
C LYS A 104 13.23 1.70 -3.72
N PRO A 105 14.20 2.43 -3.17
CA PRO A 105 14.06 3.41 -2.09
C PRO A 105 13.35 4.68 -2.56
N PHE A 106 12.56 5.25 -1.67
CA PHE A 106 11.89 6.53 -1.90
C PHE A 106 12.42 7.57 -0.92
N ASN A 107 12.47 8.82 -1.36
CA ASN A 107 12.78 9.94 -0.48
C ASN A 107 11.47 10.61 -0.04
N ARG A 108 11.61 11.63 0.81
CA ARG A 108 10.46 12.37 1.32
C ARG A 108 9.59 12.95 0.20
N THR A 109 10.23 13.60 -0.77
CA THR A 109 9.52 14.22 -1.88
C THR A 109 8.73 13.20 -2.69
N GLN A 110 9.37 12.09 -3.03
CA GLN A 110 8.73 11.02 -3.81
C GLN A 110 7.54 10.41 -3.08
N LEU A 111 7.70 10.15 -1.78
CA LEU A 111 6.64 9.54 -1.00
C LEU A 111 5.46 10.50 -0.84
N LEU A 112 5.71 11.77 -0.55
CA LEU A 112 4.65 12.76 -0.43
C LEU A 112 3.93 13.00 -1.76
N GLU A 113 4.66 13.00 -2.87
CA GLU A 113 4.06 13.10 -4.21
C GLU A 113 3.15 11.91 -4.50
N PHE A 114 3.60 10.70 -4.16
CA PHE A 114 2.80 9.50 -4.34
C PHE A 114 1.47 9.61 -3.58
N PHE A 115 1.53 10.01 -2.31
CA PHE A 115 0.32 10.11 -1.49
C PHE A 115 -0.59 11.23 -1.94
N ARG A 116 -0.04 12.34 -2.43
CA ARG A 116 -0.84 13.41 -3.01
C ARG A 116 -1.57 12.92 -4.25
N ALA A 117 -0.89 12.19 -5.12
CA ALA A 117 -1.47 11.69 -6.37
C ALA A 117 -2.65 10.74 -6.12
N ILE A 118 -2.53 9.84 -5.14
CA ILE A 118 -3.61 8.89 -4.85
C ILE A 118 -4.77 9.53 -4.06
N SER A 119 -4.54 10.68 -3.44
CA SER A 119 -5.57 11.40 -2.67
C SER A 119 -6.37 12.38 -3.53
N GLU A 120 -5.85 12.77 -4.69
CA GLU A 120 -6.55 13.68 -5.59
C GLU A 120 -7.69 12.96 -6.31
N PRO A 121 -8.83 13.64 -6.50
CA PRO A 121 -9.91 13.07 -7.32
C PRO A 121 -9.40 12.82 -8.73
N LYS A 122 -9.74 11.67 -9.29
CA LYS A 122 -9.40 11.40 -10.69
C LYS A 122 -10.16 12.37 -11.59
N PRO A 123 -9.54 12.84 -12.68
CA PRO A 123 -10.28 13.59 -13.69
C PRO A 123 -11.46 12.75 -14.16
N THR A 124 -12.62 13.38 -14.32
CA THR A 124 -13.78 12.66 -14.80
C THR A 124 -13.57 12.27 -16.27
N ALA A 125 -14.07 11.08 -16.63
CA ALA A 125 -13.95 10.61 -18.01
C ALA A 125 -14.62 11.57 -18.98
N SER A 126 -15.61 12.31 -18.55
CA SER A 126 -16.29 13.33 -19.36
C SER A 126 -15.41 14.51 -19.69
N ALA A 127 -14.28 14.68 -19.01
CA ALA A 127 -13.31 15.71 -19.35
C ALA A 127 -12.51 15.38 -20.61
N ALA A 128 -12.62 14.16 -21.09
CA ALA A 128 -11.94 13.74 -22.29
C ALA A 128 -12.62 14.27 -23.54
#